data_0b967cb5961cf9ee2a7767b8f9092f3a
#
_entry.id   0b967cb5961cf9ee2a7767b8f9092f3a
#
_cell.length_a   1.000
_cell.length_b   1.000
_cell.length_c   1.000
_cell.angle_alpha   90.00
_cell.angle_beta   90.00
_cell.angle_gamma   90.00
#
_symmetry.space_group_name_H-M   'P 1'
#
loop_
_entity.id
_entity.type
_entity.pdbx_description
1 polymer ?
#
loop_
_entity_poly.entity_id
_entity_poly.type
_entity_poly.pdbx_seq_one_letter_code
_entity_poly.pdbx_strand_id
1 'polypeptide(L)'
;KRDPGSPGEKQACEYMADVLKKDCGCERADVESFKENPGSFFGWIYFTITFVLAAIVLFFFCPIVSAILIVAGLTIVLLQFGFYKKCVDRFFPEKTGHNVTAVKKCSGEVKRRIFFNGHPDAAWEWPVNYALGGVGFEGHAVICGIGAVYYLVISIISTVKYGAFGMISHDVTLFKMALWGLIFVPFLIGLYWMWNKNRIVDGANDNLSGCYMGIAVLKALHDQGITLENTEVGVILSGSEEAGLRGAKAWCEAHKGEFDDVPTI
;
A
#
# COMPACT_ATOMS: atom_id res chain seq x y z
N LYS A 1 -6.41 -17.53 -5.59
CA LYS A 1 -6.40 -16.23 -4.95
C LYS A 1 -5.27 -15.40 -5.50
N ARG A 2 -5.43 -14.09 -5.57
CA ARG A 2 -4.56 -13.18 -6.32
C ARG A 2 -3.83 -12.18 -5.42
N ASP A 3 -3.45 -12.59 -4.20
CA ASP A 3 -2.67 -11.72 -3.33
C ASP A 3 -1.33 -11.32 -3.95
N PRO A 4 -0.78 -10.16 -3.62
CA PRO A 4 0.48 -9.63 -4.17
C PRO A 4 1.61 -10.65 -4.20
N GLY A 5 2.24 -10.82 -5.38
CA GLY A 5 3.32 -11.76 -5.61
C GLY A 5 2.93 -13.24 -5.48
N SER A 6 1.64 -13.57 -5.63
CA SER A 6 1.16 -14.96 -5.57
C SER A 6 1.10 -15.63 -6.95
N PRO A 7 1.08 -16.98 -7.00
CA PRO A 7 0.82 -17.70 -8.26
C PRO A 7 -0.51 -17.32 -8.90
N GLY A 8 -1.52 -16.93 -8.10
CA GLY A 8 -2.82 -16.53 -8.62
C GLY A 8 -2.79 -15.15 -9.28
N GLU A 9 -2.00 -14.19 -8.79
CA GLU A 9 -1.73 -12.93 -9.46
C GLU A 9 -1.06 -13.17 -10.82
N LYS A 10 -0.02 -14.00 -10.84
CA LYS A 10 0.68 -14.38 -12.07
C LYS A 10 -0.27 -14.98 -13.11
N GLN A 11 -1.08 -15.96 -12.71
CA GLN A 11 -2.06 -16.60 -13.60
C GLN A 11 -3.08 -15.60 -14.14
N ALA A 12 -3.53 -14.65 -13.33
CA ALA A 12 -4.43 -13.59 -13.77
C ALA A 12 -3.77 -12.68 -14.82
N CYS A 13 -2.52 -12.26 -14.58
CA CYS A 13 -1.75 -11.48 -15.56
C CYS A 13 -1.56 -12.23 -16.86
N GLU A 14 -1.15 -13.50 -16.82
CA GLU A 14 -0.97 -14.34 -18.00
C GLU A 14 -2.28 -14.52 -18.79
N TYR A 15 -3.40 -14.76 -18.09
CA TYR A 15 -4.71 -14.88 -18.72
C TYR A 15 -5.15 -13.57 -19.39
N MET A 16 -4.99 -12.43 -18.71
CA MET A 16 -5.37 -11.13 -19.28
C MET A 16 -4.49 -10.75 -20.47
N ALA A 17 -3.20 -11.04 -20.43
CA ALA A 17 -2.30 -10.85 -21.57
C ALA A 17 -2.72 -11.70 -22.77
N ASP A 18 -3.11 -12.95 -22.54
CA ASP A 18 -3.63 -13.85 -23.59
C ASP A 18 -4.92 -13.30 -24.22
N VAL A 19 -5.87 -12.83 -23.42
CA VAL A 19 -7.11 -12.19 -23.91
C VAL A 19 -6.79 -10.92 -24.72
N LEU A 20 -5.90 -10.07 -24.23
CA LEU A 20 -5.48 -8.86 -24.93
C LEU A 20 -4.86 -9.15 -26.28
N LYS A 21 -4.06 -10.21 -26.37
CA LYS A 21 -3.42 -10.62 -27.61
C LYS A 21 -4.38 -11.32 -28.59
N LYS A 22 -5.17 -12.29 -28.11
CA LYS A 22 -6.00 -13.15 -28.96
C LYS A 22 -7.37 -12.55 -29.30
N ASP A 23 -8.01 -11.92 -28.30
CA ASP A 23 -9.39 -11.45 -28.41
C ASP A 23 -9.52 -9.96 -28.65
N CYS A 24 -8.48 -9.17 -28.33
CA CYS A 24 -8.45 -7.73 -28.55
C CYS A 24 -7.52 -7.31 -29.70
N GLY A 25 -6.71 -8.25 -30.23
CA GLY A 25 -5.81 -7.99 -31.35
C GLY A 25 -4.72 -6.95 -31.01
N CYS A 26 -4.22 -6.96 -29.75
CA CYS A 26 -3.07 -6.13 -29.38
C CYS A 26 -1.80 -6.74 -29.97
N GLU A 27 -0.98 -5.90 -30.61
CA GLU A 27 0.31 -6.33 -31.19
C GLU A 27 1.36 -6.54 -30.10
N ARG A 28 1.24 -5.80 -28.99
CA ARG A 28 2.00 -6.02 -27.76
C ARG A 28 1.07 -6.47 -26.66
N ALA A 29 1.42 -7.51 -25.92
CA ALA A 29 0.76 -7.97 -24.70
C ALA A 29 1.78 -8.76 -23.88
N ASP A 30 2.58 -8.04 -23.11
CA ASP A 30 3.73 -8.58 -22.37
C ASP A 30 3.38 -8.73 -20.89
N VAL A 31 3.82 -9.84 -20.28
CA VAL A 31 3.82 -10.04 -18.84
C VAL A 31 5.24 -9.80 -18.33
N GLU A 32 5.40 -8.81 -17.47
CA GLU A 32 6.67 -8.36 -16.93
C GLU A 32 6.77 -8.69 -15.44
N SER A 33 7.89 -9.26 -15.00
CA SER A 33 8.10 -9.63 -13.61
C SER A 33 8.97 -8.63 -12.87
N PHE A 34 8.69 -8.40 -11.59
CA PHE A 34 9.50 -7.54 -10.71
C PHE A 34 9.63 -8.15 -9.31
N LYS A 35 10.62 -7.69 -8.56
CA LYS A 35 10.88 -8.14 -7.18
C LYS A 35 10.25 -7.21 -6.16
N GLU A 36 9.64 -7.78 -5.13
CA GLU A 36 8.96 -7.05 -4.09
C GLU A 36 8.93 -7.81 -2.76
N ASN A 37 8.60 -7.09 -1.68
CA ASN A 37 8.36 -7.66 -0.36
C ASN A 37 6.94 -7.24 0.10
N PRO A 38 5.88 -7.88 -0.41
CA PRO A 38 4.52 -7.34 -0.28
C PRO A 38 4.04 -7.24 1.17
N GLY A 39 4.45 -8.16 2.03
CA GLY A 39 4.11 -8.14 3.44
C GLY A 39 4.63 -6.91 4.22
N SER A 40 5.60 -6.18 3.66
CA SER A 40 6.17 -5.00 4.31
C SER A 40 5.23 -3.81 4.30
N PHE A 41 4.30 -3.73 3.33
CA PHE A 41 3.40 -2.58 3.19
C PHE A 41 2.53 -2.38 4.44
N PHE A 42 1.95 -3.44 4.97
CA PHE A 42 1.28 -3.40 6.28
C PHE A 42 2.22 -3.79 7.43
N GLY A 43 3.40 -4.28 7.13
CA GLY A 43 4.40 -4.73 8.11
C GLY A 43 4.93 -3.62 9.00
N TRP A 44 4.78 -2.34 8.62
CA TRP A 44 5.09 -1.19 9.47
C TRP A 44 4.34 -1.24 10.81
N ILE A 45 3.15 -1.84 10.84
CA ILE A 45 2.33 -2.00 12.04
C ILE A 45 3.13 -2.67 13.16
N TYR A 46 3.83 -3.77 12.83
CA TYR A 46 4.61 -4.51 13.83
C TYR A 46 5.70 -3.65 14.48
N PHE A 47 6.42 -2.85 13.69
CA PHE A 47 7.45 -1.96 14.20
C PHE A 47 6.87 -0.79 14.98
N THR A 48 5.96 -0.06 14.35
CA THR A 48 5.38 1.17 14.92
C THR A 48 4.66 0.89 16.22
N ILE A 49 3.77 -0.11 16.24
CA ILE A 49 2.99 -0.40 17.45
C ILE A 49 3.89 -0.93 18.56
N THR A 50 4.86 -1.81 18.23
CA THR A 50 5.84 -2.25 19.24
C THR A 50 6.62 -1.07 19.82
N PHE A 51 7.06 -0.11 18.98
CA PHE A 51 7.77 1.07 19.46
C PHE A 51 6.89 1.97 20.33
N VAL A 52 5.64 2.19 19.96
CA VAL A 52 4.70 3.01 20.76
C VAL A 52 4.36 2.32 22.08
N LEU A 53 4.10 1.01 22.09
CA LEU A 53 3.84 0.27 23.32
C LEU A 53 5.07 0.24 24.24
N ALA A 54 6.27 0.04 23.70
CA ALA A 54 7.50 0.12 24.45
C ALA A 54 7.73 1.53 25.00
N ALA A 55 7.41 2.58 24.22
CA ALA A 55 7.49 3.97 24.65
C ALA A 55 6.56 4.26 25.82
N ILE A 56 5.33 3.73 25.82
CA ILE A 56 4.39 3.86 26.94
C ILE A 56 4.99 3.32 28.23
N VAL A 57 5.63 2.15 28.16
CA VAL A 57 6.30 1.57 29.33
C VAL A 57 7.52 2.41 29.75
N LEU A 58 8.36 2.77 28.78
CA LEU A 58 9.60 3.51 29.05
C LEU A 58 9.36 4.97 29.48
N PHE A 59 8.20 5.52 29.22
CA PHE A 59 7.81 6.82 29.69
C PHE A 59 8.01 6.98 31.22
N PHE A 60 7.75 5.93 31.98
CA PHE A 60 7.85 5.95 33.43
C PHE A 60 9.31 5.94 33.95
N PHE A 61 10.28 5.56 33.10
CA PHE A 61 11.67 5.39 33.48
C PHE A 61 12.62 6.30 32.74
N CYS A 62 12.36 6.55 31.45
CA CYS A 62 13.22 7.30 30.56
C CYS A 62 12.41 8.03 29.49
N PRO A 63 11.85 9.21 29.80
CA PRO A 63 10.92 9.91 28.90
C PRO A 63 11.55 10.29 27.56
N ILE A 64 12.86 10.57 27.51
CA ILE A 64 13.53 10.87 26.22
C ILE A 64 13.50 9.67 25.27
N VAL A 65 13.73 8.45 25.78
CA VAL A 65 13.70 7.23 24.97
C VAL A 65 12.28 6.95 24.51
N SER A 66 11.28 7.19 25.36
CA SER A 66 9.87 7.13 24.97
C SER A 66 9.58 8.04 23.77
N ALA A 67 9.97 9.32 23.85
CA ALA A 67 9.78 10.27 22.75
C ALA A 67 10.48 9.80 21.45
N ILE A 68 11.73 9.35 21.57
CA ILE A 68 12.50 8.85 20.40
C ILE A 68 11.81 7.66 19.75
N LEU A 69 11.32 6.68 20.51
CA LEU A 69 10.63 5.51 19.98
C LEU A 69 9.34 5.88 19.27
N ILE A 70 8.56 6.82 19.82
CA ILE A 70 7.33 7.28 19.17
C ILE A 70 7.67 7.96 17.84
N VAL A 71 8.64 8.87 17.83
CA VAL A 71 9.08 9.55 16.60
C VAL A 71 9.57 8.55 15.57
N ALA A 72 10.37 7.55 15.98
CA ALA A 72 10.83 6.49 15.08
C ALA A 72 9.66 5.68 14.51
N GLY A 73 8.69 5.27 15.34
CA GLY A 73 7.49 4.57 14.90
C GLY A 73 6.66 5.38 13.90
N LEU A 74 6.38 6.64 14.20
CA LEU A 74 5.65 7.54 13.30
C LEU A 74 6.41 7.80 11.99
N THR A 75 7.74 7.88 12.05
CA THR A 75 8.58 8.00 10.86
C THR A 75 8.47 6.76 9.96
N ILE A 76 8.44 5.57 10.54
CA ILE A 76 8.24 4.32 9.79
C ILE A 76 6.88 4.33 9.07
N VAL A 77 5.79 4.70 9.75
CA VAL A 77 4.46 4.84 9.12
C VAL A 77 4.53 5.81 7.94
N LEU A 78 5.07 7.00 8.18
CA LEU A 78 5.13 8.05 7.17
C LEU A 78 5.94 7.61 5.95
N LEU A 79 7.09 6.99 6.15
CA LEU A 79 7.94 6.55 5.05
C LEU A 79 7.37 5.35 4.33
N GLN A 80 6.97 4.29 5.06
CA GLN A 80 6.54 3.02 4.44
C GLN A 80 5.15 3.11 3.83
N PHE A 81 4.19 3.68 4.57
CA PHE A 81 2.79 3.74 4.17
C PHE A 81 2.43 5.06 3.48
N GLY A 82 2.86 6.21 4.03
CA GLY A 82 2.52 7.52 3.48
C GLY A 82 3.29 7.86 2.20
N PHE A 83 4.58 7.54 2.14
CA PHE A 83 5.45 7.87 0.99
C PHE A 83 5.86 6.65 0.16
N TYR A 84 5.32 5.47 0.42
CA TYR A 84 5.63 4.23 -0.31
C TYR A 84 7.14 3.93 -0.40
N LYS A 85 7.92 4.34 0.63
CA LYS A 85 9.36 4.03 0.72
C LYS A 85 9.54 2.62 1.28
N LYS A 86 10.55 1.92 0.77
CA LYS A 86 10.82 0.51 1.11
C LYS A 86 11.68 0.39 2.37
N CYS A 87 11.36 1.13 3.46
CA CYS A 87 12.24 1.22 4.63
C CYS A 87 12.28 -0.05 5.49
N VAL A 88 11.22 -0.84 5.51
CA VAL A 88 11.15 -2.11 6.26
C VAL A 88 11.11 -3.36 5.38
N ASP A 89 11.20 -3.22 4.06
CA ASP A 89 11.10 -4.33 3.10
C ASP A 89 12.04 -5.49 3.44
N ARG A 90 13.29 -5.20 3.80
CA ARG A 90 14.32 -6.20 4.13
C ARG A 90 13.95 -7.19 5.24
N PHE A 91 12.93 -6.88 6.02
CA PHE A 91 12.46 -7.74 7.12
C PHE A 91 11.35 -8.71 6.69
N PHE A 92 10.90 -8.64 5.43
CA PHE A 92 9.82 -9.46 4.90
C PHE A 92 10.27 -10.29 3.71
N PRO A 93 9.67 -11.48 3.50
CA PRO A 93 10.02 -12.34 2.39
C PRO A 93 9.88 -11.64 1.04
N GLU A 94 10.89 -11.83 0.17
CA GLU A 94 10.81 -11.40 -1.22
C GLU A 94 9.90 -12.34 -2.01
N LYS A 95 9.08 -11.75 -2.88
CA LYS A 95 8.23 -12.43 -3.84
C LYS A 95 8.45 -11.83 -5.24
N THR A 96 7.79 -12.41 -6.24
CA THR A 96 7.80 -11.91 -7.62
C THR A 96 6.40 -11.48 -8.00
N GLY A 97 6.20 -10.18 -8.21
CA GLY A 97 4.99 -9.60 -8.75
C GLY A 97 5.03 -9.52 -10.28
N HIS A 98 3.88 -9.28 -10.92
CA HIS A 98 3.74 -9.26 -12.38
C HIS A 98 2.88 -8.08 -12.83
N ASN A 99 3.34 -7.40 -13.89
CA ASN A 99 2.58 -6.38 -14.61
C ASN A 99 2.18 -6.93 -15.99
N VAL A 100 1.16 -6.32 -16.59
CA VAL A 100 0.82 -6.54 -18.00
C VAL A 100 0.85 -5.20 -18.72
N THR A 101 1.56 -5.16 -19.86
CA THR A 101 1.56 -4.00 -20.75
C THR A 101 1.05 -4.46 -22.11
N ALA A 102 -0.07 -3.89 -22.56
CA ALA A 102 -0.58 -4.21 -23.89
C ALA A 102 -0.91 -2.94 -24.68
N VAL A 103 -0.62 -2.98 -25.98
CA VAL A 103 -0.81 -1.86 -26.90
C VAL A 103 -1.47 -2.37 -28.18
N LYS A 104 -2.55 -1.69 -28.59
CA LYS A 104 -3.15 -1.78 -29.90
C LYS A 104 -2.66 -0.59 -30.73
N LYS A 105 -1.90 -0.89 -31.77
CA LYS A 105 -1.29 0.14 -32.64
C LYS A 105 -2.35 0.91 -33.43
N CYS A 106 -2.01 2.13 -33.80
CA CYS A 106 -2.76 2.93 -34.77
C CYS A 106 -2.32 2.59 -36.21
N SER A 107 -3.10 3.03 -37.20
CA SER A 107 -2.80 2.76 -38.62
C SER A 107 -1.80 3.72 -39.24
N GLY A 108 -1.61 4.89 -38.67
CA GLY A 108 -0.70 5.95 -39.16
C GLY A 108 0.37 6.30 -38.14
N GLU A 109 0.87 7.53 -38.22
CA GLU A 109 1.85 8.07 -37.28
C GLU A 109 1.24 8.27 -35.90
N VAL A 110 1.93 7.81 -34.86
CA VAL A 110 1.49 7.98 -33.46
C VAL A 110 1.61 9.45 -33.06
N LYS A 111 0.49 10.08 -32.74
CA LYS A 111 0.43 11.46 -32.23
C LYS A 111 0.01 11.55 -30.76
N ARG A 112 -0.56 10.49 -30.20
CA ARG A 112 -0.92 10.36 -28.79
C ARG A 112 -1.16 8.91 -28.40
N ARG A 113 -1.12 8.64 -27.09
CA ARG A 113 -1.46 7.35 -26.49
C ARG A 113 -2.51 7.50 -25.41
N ILE A 114 -3.35 6.50 -25.28
CA ILE A 114 -4.34 6.40 -24.20
C ILE A 114 -4.14 5.04 -23.54
N PHE A 115 -3.79 5.04 -22.25
CA PHE A 115 -3.68 3.83 -21.45
C PHE A 115 -4.78 3.76 -20.39
N PHE A 116 -5.48 2.65 -20.33
CA PHE A 116 -6.34 2.30 -19.21
C PHE A 116 -5.50 1.57 -18.16
N ASN A 117 -5.72 1.90 -16.89
CA ASN A 117 -4.98 1.27 -15.80
C ASN A 117 -5.93 0.52 -14.88
N GLY A 118 -5.42 -0.58 -14.30
CA GLY A 118 -6.07 -1.38 -13.27
C GLY A 118 -5.05 -2.29 -12.60
N HIS A 119 -5.45 -2.98 -11.52
CA HIS A 119 -4.58 -3.95 -10.88
C HIS A 119 -5.24 -5.33 -10.75
N PRO A 120 -4.50 -6.40 -11.11
CA PRO A 120 -5.02 -7.76 -11.09
C PRO A 120 -4.99 -8.44 -9.72
N ASP A 121 -4.22 -7.92 -8.78
CA ASP A 121 -4.12 -8.45 -7.43
C ASP A 121 -5.36 -8.13 -6.58
N ALA A 122 -5.44 -8.73 -5.41
CA ALA A 122 -6.54 -8.58 -4.47
C ALA A 122 -6.03 -8.41 -3.05
N ALA A 123 -6.70 -7.56 -2.28
CA ALA A 123 -6.37 -7.22 -0.91
C ALA A 123 -6.42 -8.40 0.05
N TRP A 124 -5.70 -8.26 1.14
CA TRP A 124 -5.97 -9.04 2.35
C TRP A 124 -7.21 -8.50 3.06
N GLU A 125 -7.93 -9.39 3.77
CA GLU A 125 -9.07 -9.00 4.58
C GLU A 125 -8.64 -8.01 5.68
N TRP A 126 -9.44 -6.97 5.88
CA TRP A 126 -9.31 -6.02 6.98
C TRP A 126 -10.44 -6.25 8.00
N PRO A 127 -10.20 -7.06 9.06
CA PRO A 127 -11.25 -7.49 9.97
C PRO A 127 -12.00 -6.35 10.66
N VAL A 128 -11.29 -5.27 11.03
CA VAL A 128 -11.92 -4.09 11.67
C VAL A 128 -12.85 -3.38 10.68
N ASN A 129 -12.41 -3.22 9.43
CA ASN A 129 -13.23 -2.61 8.38
C ASN A 129 -14.45 -3.49 8.04
N TYR A 130 -14.26 -4.80 8.00
CA TYR A 130 -15.35 -5.76 7.78
C TYR A 130 -16.41 -5.71 8.90
N ALA A 131 -15.97 -5.61 10.16
CA ALA A 131 -16.85 -5.65 11.32
C ALA A 131 -17.55 -4.31 11.61
N LEU A 132 -16.85 -3.18 11.44
CA LEU A 132 -17.27 -1.85 11.88
C LEU A 132 -17.45 -0.85 10.72
N GLY A 133 -17.20 -1.27 9.48
CA GLY A 133 -17.21 -0.40 8.29
C GLY A 133 -16.07 0.61 8.28
N GLY A 134 -16.03 1.45 7.24
CA GLY A 134 -14.96 2.44 7.04
C GLY A 134 -14.84 3.42 8.19
N VAL A 135 -15.96 3.92 8.71
CA VAL A 135 -15.96 4.86 9.85
C VAL A 135 -15.33 4.25 11.10
N GLY A 136 -15.63 2.98 11.40
CA GLY A 136 -15.03 2.29 12.54
C GLY A 136 -13.54 2.02 12.34
N PHE A 137 -13.14 1.69 11.12
CA PHE A 137 -11.75 1.49 10.75
C PHE A 137 -10.93 2.79 10.86
N GLU A 138 -11.41 3.86 10.25
CA GLU A 138 -10.76 5.17 10.31
C GLU A 138 -10.72 5.71 11.76
N GLY A 139 -11.83 5.59 12.48
CA GLY A 139 -11.91 5.96 13.89
C GLY A 139 -10.89 5.22 14.76
N HIS A 140 -10.69 3.92 14.52
CA HIS A 140 -9.67 3.13 15.21
C HIS A 140 -8.25 3.68 14.92
N ALA A 141 -7.93 3.93 13.65
CA ALA A 141 -6.62 4.49 13.27
C ALA A 141 -6.39 5.88 13.89
N VAL A 142 -7.40 6.75 13.88
CA VAL A 142 -7.34 8.09 14.49
C VAL A 142 -7.11 8.00 16.01
N ILE A 143 -7.83 7.12 16.71
CA ILE A 143 -7.63 6.92 18.17
C ILE A 143 -6.19 6.48 18.46
N CYS A 144 -5.63 5.57 17.66
CA CYS A 144 -4.24 5.14 17.80
C CYS A 144 -3.25 6.30 17.56
N GLY A 145 -3.49 7.12 16.53
CA GLY A 145 -2.70 8.31 16.24
C GLY A 145 -2.72 9.32 17.39
N ILE A 146 -3.92 9.60 17.92
CA ILE A 146 -4.08 10.48 19.12
C ILE A 146 -3.30 9.90 20.29
N GLY A 147 -3.37 8.59 20.55
CA GLY A 147 -2.63 7.94 21.63
C GLY A 147 -1.11 8.09 21.50
N ALA A 148 -0.58 7.89 20.28
CA ALA A 148 0.84 8.07 20.02
C ALA A 148 1.28 9.52 20.24
N VAL A 149 0.53 10.49 19.69
CA VAL A 149 0.82 11.92 19.88
C VAL A 149 0.70 12.33 21.34
N TYR A 150 -0.31 11.83 22.05
CA TYR A 150 -0.49 12.07 23.47
C TYR A 150 0.76 11.68 24.27
N TYR A 151 1.25 10.44 24.11
CA TYR A 151 2.45 10.00 24.80
C TYR A 151 3.71 10.74 24.34
N LEU A 152 3.80 11.13 23.09
CA LEU A 152 4.90 11.96 22.60
C LEU A 152 4.94 13.31 23.34
N VAL A 153 3.80 13.99 23.45
CA VAL A 153 3.69 15.29 24.14
C VAL A 153 4.08 15.19 25.60
N ILE A 154 3.51 14.24 26.34
CA ILE A 154 3.85 14.09 27.76
C ILE A 154 5.31 13.64 27.97
N SER A 155 5.88 12.88 27.04
CA SER A 155 7.30 12.48 27.07
C SER A 155 8.22 13.69 26.87
N ILE A 156 7.89 14.59 25.95
CA ILE A 156 8.62 15.84 25.75
C ILE A 156 8.52 16.73 26.99
N ILE A 157 7.31 16.93 27.53
CA ILE A 157 7.10 17.74 28.75
C ILE A 157 7.91 17.17 29.92
N SER A 158 7.86 15.84 30.10
CA SER A 158 8.62 15.17 31.17
C SER A 158 10.13 15.34 30.99
N THR A 159 10.63 15.18 29.77
CA THR A 159 12.06 15.35 29.44
C THR A 159 12.53 16.78 29.70
N VAL A 160 11.75 17.79 29.32
CA VAL A 160 12.10 19.19 29.53
C VAL A 160 12.09 19.53 31.01
N LYS A 161 11.13 18.98 31.76
CA LYS A 161 10.95 19.32 33.20
C LYS A 161 11.91 18.59 34.13
N TYR A 162 12.24 17.34 33.82
CA TYR A 162 12.98 16.45 34.73
C TYR A 162 14.29 15.91 34.15
N GLY A 163 14.62 16.25 32.88
CA GLY A 163 15.78 15.73 32.18
C GLY A 163 15.51 14.39 31.53
N ALA A 164 16.51 13.92 30.79
CA ALA A 164 16.41 12.70 29.94
C ALA A 164 16.03 11.43 30.72
N PHE A 165 16.51 11.29 31.92
CA PHE A 165 16.32 10.13 32.79
C PHE A 165 15.52 10.45 34.07
N GLY A 166 14.78 11.56 34.03
CA GLY A 166 13.98 11.97 35.19
C GLY A 166 12.77 11.06 35.35
N MET A 167 12.70 10.36 36.48
CA MET A 167 11.53 9.60 36.85
C MET A 167 10.34 10.52 37.17
N ILE A 168 9.20 10.25 36.54
CA ILE A 168 7.97 11.01 36.78
C ILE A 168 7.25 10.65 38.08
N SER A 169 7.80 9.70 38.85
CA SER A 169 7.17 9.22 40.09
C SER A 169 6.90 10.31 41.11
N HIS A 170 7.60 11.44 41.04
CA HIS A 170 7.40 12.59 41.88
C HIS A 170 6.40 13.63 41.32
N ASP A 171 6.02 13.51 40.05
CA ASP A 171 5.02 14.38 39.42
C ASP A 171 3.65 13.68 39.34
N VAL A 172 2.83 13.92 40.34
CA VAL A 172 1.49 13.32 40.41
C VAL A 172 0.64 13.63 39.18
N THR A 173 0.82 14.81 38.58
CA THR A 173 0.04 15.21 37.39
C THR A 173 0.46 14.39 36.16
N LEU A 174 1.76 14.38 35.86
CA LEU A 174 2.28 13.59 34.74
C LEU A 174 2.01 12.09 34.93
N PHE A 175 2.14 11.58 36.14
CA PHE A 175 1.83 10.20 36.46
C PHE A 175 0.33 9.87 36.16
N LYS A 176 -0.59 10.73 36.65
CA LYS A 176 -2.03 10.58 36.34
C LYS A 176 -2.30 10.68 34.84
N MET A 177 -1.68 11.61 34.12
CA MET A 177 -1.81 11.73 32.68
C MET A 177 -1.36 10.45 32.01
N ALA A 178 -0.23 9.87 32.38
CA ALA A 178 0.23 8.60 31.83
C ALA A 178 -0.76 7.45 32.08
N LEU A 179 -1.33 7.36 33.28
CA LEU A 179 -2.36 6.36 33.59
C LEU A 179 -3.62 6.55 32.73
N TRP A 180 -4.09 7.79 32.55
CA TRP A 180 -5.22 8.07 31.66
C TRP A 180 -4.92 7.71 30.22
N GLY A 181 -3.68 7.90 29.75
CA GLY A 181 -3.24 7.52 28.43
C GLY A 181 -3.30 6.01 28.16
N LEU A 182 -3.35 5.15 29.21
CA LEU A 182 -3.49 3.71 29.03
C LEU A 182 -4.80 3.30 28.33
N ILE A 183 -5.80 4.20 28.27
CA ILE A 183 -7.02 3.98 27.49
C ILE A 183 -6.75 3.72 26.00
N PHE A 184 -5.63 4.22 25.47
CA PHE A 184 -5.24 4.00 24.07
C PHE A 184 -4.62 2.62 23.82
N VAL A 185 -4.13 1.93 24.86
CA VAL A 185 -3.40 0.67 24.72
C VAL A 185 -4.23 -0.43 24.03
N PRO A 186 -5.50 -0.66 24.39
CA PRO A 186 -6.32 -1.67 23.69
C PRO A 186 -6.44 -1.39 22.18
N PHE A 187 -6.59 -0.13 21.79
CA PHE A 187 -6.67 0.27 20.38
C PHE A 187 -5.34 0.05 19.67
N LEU A 188 -4.21 0.44 20.28
CA LEU A 188 -2.87 0.19 19.74
C LEU A 188 -2.63 -1.30 19.54
N ILE A 189 -2.97 -2.13 20.52
CA ILE A 189 -2.87 -3.59 20.41
C ILE A 189 -3.80 -4.11 19.30
N GLY A 190 -5.00 -3.53 19.16
CA GLY A 190 -5.95 -3.89 18.11
C GLY A 190 -5.42 -3.72 16.69
N LEU A 191 -4.44 -2.82 16.46
CA LEU A 191 -3.83 -2.65 15.15
C LEU A 191 -3.05 -3.89 14.66
N TYR A 192 -2.58 -4.76 15.55
CA TYR A 192 -1.95 -6.03 15.12
C TYR A 192 -2.92 -6.95 14.36
N TRP A 193 -4.22 -6.77 14.52
CA TRP A 193 -5.28 -7.46 13.78
C TRP A 193 -5.94 -6.59 12.70
N MET A 194 -5.30 -5.48 12.31
CA MET A 194 -5.83 -4.59 11.29
C MET A 194 -5.99 -5.28 9.95
N TRP A 195 -5.11 -6.22 9.62
CA TRP A 195 -5.13 -7.01 8.40
C TRP A 195 -4.91 -8.50 8.69
N ASN A 196 -5.58 -9.35 7.90
CA ASN A 196 -5.49 -10.80 8.02
C ASN A 196 -4.76 -11.37 6.79
N LYS A 197 -3.45 -11.59 6.91
CA LYS A 197 -2.61 -12.12 5.82
C LYS A 197 -3.00 -13.53 5.32
N ASN A 198 -3.82 -14.26 6.07
CA ASN A 198 -4.24 -15.61 5.71
C ASN A 198 -5.56 -15.62 4.93
N ARG A 199 -6.24 -14.48 4.81
CA ARG A 199 -7.51 -14.36 4.13
C ARG A 199 -7.46 -13.26 3.08
N ILE A 200 -7.58 -13.67 1.82
CA ILE A 200 -7.57 -12.80 0.66
C ILE A 200 -9.01 -12.63 0.17
N VAL A 201 -9.42 -11.39 -0.08
CA VAL A 201 -10.73 -11.06 -0.64
C VAL A 201 -10.81 -11.46 -2.11
N ASP A 202 -12.02 -11.43 -2.71
CA ASP A 202 -12.17 -11.83 -4.11
C ASP A 202 -11.65 -10.77 -5.10
N GLY A 203 -11.63 -9.49 -4.71
CA GLY A 203 -11.10 -8.39 -5.52
C GLY A 203 -11.80 -8.23 -6.87
N ALA A 204 -13.12 -8.53 -6.93
CA ALA A 204 -13.87 -8.45 -8.18
C ALA A 204 -14.14 -6.99 -8.55
N ASN A 205 -14.58 -6.20 -7.60
CA ASN A 205 -14.83 -4.77 -7.80
C ASN A 205 -13.54 -3.96 -7.65
N ASP A 206 -12.66 -4.36 -6.75
CA ASP A 206 -11.34 -3.80 -6.52
C ASP A 206 -10.26 -4.87 -6.76
N ASN A 207 -9.62 -4.97 -7.97
CA ASN A 207 -9.89 -4.08 -9.09
C ASN A 207 -10.00 -4.82 -10.43
N LEU A 208 -10.57 -6.05 -10.46
CA LEU A 208 -10.80 -6.72 -11.74
C LEU A 208 -11.76 -5.91 -12.65
N SER A 209 -12.72 -5.17 -12.06
CA SER A 209 -13.61 -4.30 -12.84
C SER A 209 -12.82 -3.25 -13.62
N GLY A 210 -11.82 -2.61 -13.02
CA GLY A 210 -10.93 -1.66 -13.69
C GLY A 210 -10.10 -2.32 -14.80
N CYS A 211 -9.52 -3.50 -14.52
CA CYS A 211 -8.79 -4.27 -15.52
C CYS A 211 -9.65 -4.59 -16.74
N TYR A 212 -10.85 -5.14 -16.51
CA TYR A 212 -11.74 -5.53 -17.60
C TYR A 212 -12.40 -4.34 -18.32
N MET A 213 -12.49 -3.16 -17.71
CA MET A 213 -12.91 -1.95 -18.41
C MET A 213 -11.95 -1.60 -19.55
N GLY A 214 -10.65 -1.58 -19.29
CA GLY A 214 -9.64 -1.35 -20.32
C GLY A 214 -9.65 -2.44 -21.41
N ILE A 215 -9.71 -3.69 -20.99
CA ILE A 215 -9.78 -4.84 -21.91
C ILE A 215 -11.05 -4.76 -22.77
N ALA A 216 -12.21 -4.41 -22.21
CA ALA A 216 -13.46 -4.31 -22.94
C ALA A 216 -13.42 -3.20 -24.01
N VAL A 217 -12.77 -2.07 -23.75
CA VAL A 217 -12.58 -1.01 -24.76
C VAL A 217 -11.75 -1.55 -25.93
N LEU A 218 -10.62 -2.21 -25.66
CA LEU A 218 -9.76 -2.76 -26.69
C LEU A 218 -10.47 -3.87 -27.51
N LYS A 219 -11.25 -4.71 -26.82
CA LYS A 219 -12.06 -5.73 -27.47
C LYS A 219 -13.14 -5.13 -28.36
N ALA A 220 -13.83 -4.09 -27.89
CA ALA A 220 -14.86 -3.40 -28.70
C ALA A 220 -14.26 -2.77 -29.97
N LEU A 221 -13.07 -2.18 -29.90
CA LEU A 221 -12.35 -1.67 -31.06
C LEU A 221 -12.01 -2.81 -32.03
N HIS A 222 -11.55 -3.95 -31.51
CA HIS A 222 -11.20 -5.11 -32.34
C HIS A 222 -12.42 -5.72 -33.03
N ASP A 223 -13.50 -5.99 -32.28
CA ASP A 223 -14.70 -6.64 -32.79
C ASP A 223 -15.43 -5.77 -33.86
N GLN A 224 -15.32 -4.46 -33.75
CA GLN A 224 -15.87 -3.52 -34.74
C GLN A 224 -14.92 -3.22 -35.90
N GLY A 225 -13.74 -3.81 -35.93
CA GLY A 225 -12.71 -3.55 -36.93
C GLY A 225 -12.19 -2.12 -36.94
N ILE A 226 -12.29 -1.42 -35.78
CA ILE A 226 -11.85 -0.03 -35.64
C ILE A 226 -10.35 -0.01 -35.32
N THR A 227 -9.58 0.64 -36.21
CA THR A 227 -8.19 1.03 -35.96
C THR A 227 -8.11 2.54 -36.02
N LEU A 228 -7.68 3.15 -34.95
CA LEU A 228 -7.52 4.61 -34.89
C LEU A 228 -6.36 5.04 -35.78
N GLU A 229 -6.47 6.21 -36.40
CA GLU A 229 -5.45 6.68 -37.36
C GLU A 229 -4.13 7.09 -36.66
N ASN A 230 -4.23 7.91 -35.60
CA ASN A 230 -3.05 8.53 -34.98
C ASN A 230 -3.01 8.36 -33.44
N THR A 231 -3.79 7.42 -32.89
CA THR A 231 -3.87 7.18 -31.45
C THR A 231 -3.64 5.71 -31.15
N GLU A 232 -2.59 5.41 -30.42
CA GLU A 232 -2.44 4.08 -29.81
C GLU A 232 -3.29 3.97 -28.57
N VAL A 233 -3.90 2.81 -28.35
CA VAL A 233 -4.70 2.52 -27.16
C VAL A 233 -4.14 1.29 -26.48
N GLY A 234 -3.95 1.36 -25.18
CA GLY A 234 -3.38 0.24 -24.44
C GLY A 234 -3.95 0.10 -23.03
N VAL A 235 -3.45 -0.91 -22.36
CA VAL A 235 -3.68 -1.11 -20.93
C VAL A 235 -2.36 -1.35 -20.20
N ILE A 236 -2.27 -0.87 -18.98
CA ILE A 236 -1.23 -1.17 -18.02
C ILE A 236 -1.92 -1.79 -16.81
N LEU A 237 -1.74 -3.10 -16.60
CA LEU A 237 -2.28 -3.78 -15.44
C LEU A 237 -1.13 -3.97 -14.45
N SER A 238 -1.09 -3.12 -13.43
CA SER A 238 0.00 -3.09 -12.47
C SER A 238 -0.30 -4.02 -11.29
N GLY A 239 0.42 -5.14 -11.19
CA GLY A 239 0.28 -6.07 -10.09
C GLY A 239 0.78 -5.51 -8.76
N SER A 240 0.37 -6.15 -7.68
CA SER A 240 0.79 -5.81 -6.32
C SER A 240 0.53 -4.33 -5.94
N GLU A 241 -0.61 -3.82 -6.39
CA GLU A 241 -1.11 -2.50 -6.00
C GLU A 241 -1.41 -2.46 -4.51
N GLU A 242 -2.09 -3.49 -4.01
CA GLU A 242 -2.50 -3.68 -2.62
C GLU A 242 -1.31 -3.82 -1.64
N ALA A 243 -0.11 -4.01 -2.17
CA ALA A 243 1.14 -3.99 -1.42
C ALA A 243 1.87 -2.64 -1.48
N GLY A 244 1.17 -1.56 -1.83
CA GLY A 244 1.70 -0.20 -1.91
C GLY A 244 2.29 0.15 -3.26
N LEU A 245 1.49 0.00 -4.32
CA LEU A 245 1.80 0.41 -5.70
C LEU A 245 3.11 -0.18 -6.25
N ARG A 246 3.47 -1.42 -5.82
CA ARG A 246 4.79 -2.00 -6.14
C ARG A 246 4.97 -2.21 -7.64
N GLY A 247 3.94 -2.73 -8.32
CA GLY A 247 3.95 -2.95 -9.76
C GLY A 247 4.00 -1.67 -10.55
N ALA A 248 3.17 -0.69 -10.20
CA ALA A 248 3.17 0.61 -10.87
C ALA A 248 4.54 1.29 -10.77
N LYS A 249 5.18 1.25 -9.59
CA LYS A 249 6.53 1.78 -9.41
C LYS A 249 7.56 1.04 -10.26
N ALA A 250 7.53 -0.30 -10.27
CA ALA A 250 8.44 -1.11 -11.06
C ALA A 250 8.24 -0.85 -12.56
N TRP A 251 7.00 -0.71 -12.99
CA TRP A 251 6.66 -0.36 -14.37
C TRP A 251 7.23 1.00 -14.79
N CYS A 252 7.01 2.04 -13.98
CA CYS A 252 7.56 3.37 -14.25
C CYS A 252 9.09 3.40 -14.31
N GLU A 253 9.75 2.58 -13.48
CA GLU A 253 11.22 2.46 -13.50
C GLU A 253 11.71 1.72 -14.76
N ALA A 254 11.02 0.66 -15.19
CA ALA A 254 11.38 -0.13 -16.37
C ALA A 254 11.13 0.60 -17.71
N HIS A 255 10.02 1.36 -17.77
CA HIS A 255 9.57 2.06 -18.99
C HIS A 255 9.90 3.55 -19.00
N LYS A 256 10.86 3.97 -18.20
CA LYS A 256 11.25 5.39 -18.13
C LYS A 256 11.70 5.90 -19.50
N GLY A 257 10.99 6.89 -20.03
CA GLY A 257 11.25 7.51 -21.33
C GLY A 257 10.68 6.75 -22.54
N GLU A 258 10.11 5.55 -22.37
CA GLU A 258 9.56 4.77 -23.49
C GLU A 258 8.33 5.44 -24.13
N PHE A 259 7.55 6.14 -23.36
CA PHE A 259 6.28 6.75 -23.80
C PHE A 259 6.30 8.29 -23.75
N ASP A 260 7.49 8.90 -23.73
CA ASP A 260 7.64 10.36 -23.60
C ASP A 260 7.66 11.09 -24.97
N ASP A 261 7.67 10.36 -26.08
CA ASP A 261 7.78 10.88 -27.45
C ASP A 261 6.50 11.59 -27.92
N VAL A 262 5.34 11.22 -27.39
CA VAL A 262 4.05 11.86 -27.69
C VAL A 262 3.20 12.00 -26.40
N PRO A 263 2.18 12.90 -26.39
CA PRO A 263 1.27 13.00 -25.26
C PRO A 263 0.64 11.65 -24.93
N THR A 264 0.83 11.18 -23.69
CA THR A 264 0.33 9.91 -23.18
C THR A 264 -0.57 10.20 -21.96
N ILE A 265 -1.80 9.67 -21.98
CA ILE A 265 -2.84 9.87 -20.95
C ILE A 265 -3.23 8.53 -20.38
#